data_df2c98548a7f97747373caf2fe072377
#
_entry.id   df2c98548a7f97747373caf2fe072377
#
_cell.length_a   1.000
_cell.length_b   1.000
_cell.length_c   1.000
_cell.angle_alpha   90.00
_cell.angle_beta   90.00
_cell.angle_gamma   90.00
#
_symmetry.space_group_name_H-M   'P 1'
#
loop_
_entity.id
_entity.type
_entity.pdbx_description
1 polymer ?
#
loop_
_entity_poly.entity_id
_entity_poly.type
_entity_poly.pdbx_seq_one_letter_code
_entity_poly.pdbx_strand_id
1 'polypeptide(L)'
;MSDRIRHRSSRRRVQLPSSPGRNTKHEPARRQSWAGLSTQEILARYKPGTAPPLKVLDVLIELFNTLHTSLEKTVSHKTRQERSQFLRRFFRDLSAKAGFKMAPDPRNLGQKHIHAMVQVWHDERLAPATIQTYLSFLRGLAMWMGKPGFVRGPAHYGLSLEEYQRHENARRDKSWSAQGIATDEVLAQVFAYDPLVGASLRLMQALGLRRKESVQCRPFEHVMPFTETGLAVDQQQADRYLWVKGKGGRVRWVPLATPVQHAALELAQQVVTSRDAHMGAPDRDLKRNLRRFDYVLEKFGITLRERGATGHGLRHERLNEAYEGITGVPSPVRGGGPVSPELDRAARLAVSQLAGHARLRASGAYLGAIRRTSGRRGRPSDPPTGPKPGDDDAAPVES
;
A
#
# COMPACT_ATOMS: atom_id res chain seq x y z
N MET A 1 57.38 26.28 -30.38
CA MET A 1 57.21 26.19 -28.91
C MET A 1 55.76 26.52 -28.63
N SER A 2 54.93 25.50 -28.51
CA SER A 2 53.47 25.64 -28.27
C SER A 2 53.13 24.90 -26.97
N ASP A 3 52.87 25.67 -25.95
CA ASP A 3 52.41 25.17 -24.66
C ASP A 3 50.91 24.85 -24.74
N ARG A 4 50.58 23.55 -24.66
CA ARG A 4 49.21 23.07 -24.50
C ARG A 4 48.86 23.03 -23.00
N ILE A 5 48.12 24.04 -22.57
CA ILE A 5 47.50 24.03 -21.24
C ILE A 5 46.37 23.00 -21.21
N ARG A 6 46.58 21.90 -20.50
CA ARG A 6 45.55 20.88 -20.24
C ARG A 6 44.68 21.31 -19.04
N HIS A 7 43.46 21.82 -19.32
CA HIS A 7 42.44 22.01 -18.29
C HIS A 7 41.96 20.61 -17.78
N ARG A 8 42.43 20.24 -16.61
CA ARG A 8 41.81 19.16 -15.81
C ARG A 8 40.53 19.69 -15.18
N SER A 9 39.36 19.41 -15.77
CA SER A 9 38.10 19.58 -15.10
C SER A 9 37.94 18.53 -14.01
N SER A 10 38.18 18.94 -12.78
CA SER A 10 37.81 18.12 -11.60
C SER A 10 36.30 18.06 -11.51
N ARG A 11 35.71 17.00 -12.03
CA ARG A 11 34.30 16.66 -11.74
C ARG A 11 34.21 16.41 -10.24
N ARG A 12 33.80 17.43 -9.46
CA ARG A 12 33.30 17.24 -8.11
C ARG A 12 32.07 16.32 -8.25
N ARG A 13 32.22 15.07 -7.82
CA ARG A 13 31.15 14.12 -7.60
C ARG A 13 30.28 14.76 -6.50
N VAL A 14 29.12 15.31 -6.88
CA VAL A 14 28.11 15.76 -5.94
C VAL A 14 27.72 14.51 -5.14
N GLN A 15 28.15 14.45 -3.90
CA GLN A 15 27.65 13.43 -2.98
C GLN A 15 26.18 13.79 -2.75
N LEU A 16 25.30 12.99 -3.33
CA LEU A 16 23.90 12.96 -2.91
C LEU A 16 23.90 12.89 -1.37
N PRO A 17 23.07 13.68 -0.67
CA PRO A 17 22.96 13.61 0.77
C PRO A 17 22.78 12.12 1.10
N SER A 18 23.75 11.59 1.83
CA SER A 18 23.77 10.21 2.27
C SER A 18 22.40 9.93 2.86
N SER A 19 21.66 9.01 2.24
CA SER A 19 20.41 8.51 2.80
C SER A 19 20.66 8.28 4.28
N PRO A 20 19.90 8.89 5.21
CA PRO A 20 20.10 8.65 6.64
C PRO A 20 20.02 7.14 6.82
N GLY A 21 21.13 6.56 7.22
CA GLY A 21 21.52 5.18 7.31
C GLY A 21 20.60 4.17 6.67
N ARG A 22 21.11 3.34 5.75
CA ARG A 22 20.54 2.00 5.50
C ARG A 22 19.95 1.57 6.84
N ASN A 23 18.62 1.36 6.88
CA ASN A 23 17.98 0.67 7.98
C ASN A 23 18.83 -0.57 8.26
N THR A 24 19.79 -0.44 9.16
CA THR A 24 20.49 -1.57 9.71
C THR A 24 19.37 -2.47 10.16
N LYS A 25 19.28 -3.64 9.55
CA LYS A 25 18.28 -4.65 9.85
C LYS A 25 18.31 -4.81 11.37
N HIS A 26 17.45 -4.09 12.10
CA HIS A 26 17.24 -4.37 13.50
C HIS A 26 16.57 -5.73 13.53
N GLU A 27 17.38 -6.78 13.54
CA GLU A 27 16.90 -8.07 14.02
C GLU A 27 16.34 -7.78 15.42
N PRO A 28 15.09 -8.20 15.70
CA PRO A 28 14.58 -8.08 17.05
C PRO A 28 15.61 -8.76 17.96
N ALA A 29 16.03 -8.05 19.00
CA ALA A 29 16.97 -8.60 19.95
C ALA A 29 16.43 -9.94 20.44
N ARG A 30 17.15 -11.04 20.15
CA ARG A 30 16.81 -12.37 20.66
C ARG A 30 16.86 -12.32 22.18
N ARG A 31 15.97 -13.07 22.84
CA ARG A 31 16.02 -13.18 24.29
C ARG A 31 17.42 -13.60 24.73
N GLN A 32 17.92 -12.99 25.78
CA GLN A 32 19.26 -13.28 26.29
C GLN A 32 19.47 -14.79 26.55
N SER A 33 18.39 -15.50 26.97
CA SER A 33 18.36 -16.96 27.16
C SER A 33 18.52 -17.79 25.88
N TRP A 34 18.52 -17.17 24.70
CA TRP A 34 18.69 -17.82 23.39
C TRP A 34 20.03 -17.47 22.72
N ALA A 35 20.90 -16.77 23.44
CA ALA A 35 22.23 -16.46 22.92
C ALA A 35 22.99 -17.74 22.57
N GLY A 36 23.59 -17.79 21.39
CA GLY A 36 24.36 -18.93 20.90
C GLY A 36 23.54 -20.14 20.43
N LEU A 37 22.20 -20.14 20.57
CA LEU A 37 21.36 -21.24 20.14
C LEU A 37 20.87 -21.11 18.69
N SER A 38 20.86 -22.21 17.97
CA SER A 38 20.19 -22.32 16.67
C SER A 38 18.66 -22.26 16.82
N THR A 39 17.97 -21.96 15.73
CA THR A 39 16.49 -21.97 15.70
C THR A 39 15.91 -23.34 16.08
N GLN A 40 16.56 -24.44 15.67
CA GLN A 40 16.14 -25.80 16.02
C GLN A 40 16.28 -26.09 17.51
N GLU A 41 17.38 -25.69 18.12
CA GLU A 41 17.62 -25.85 19.57
C GLU A 41 16.61 -25.03 20.39
N ILE A 42 16.29 -23.82 19.94
CA ILE A 42 15.26 -22.99 20.59
C ILE A 42 13.90 -23.70 20.52
N LEU A 43 13.50 -24.17 19.34
CA LEU A 43 12.21 -24.85 19.15
C LEU A 43 12.13 -26.21 19.88
N ALA A 44 13.25 -26.92 20.01
CA ALA A 44 13.33 -28.17 20.75
C ALA A 44 13.02 -28.03 22.26
N ARG A 45 13.27 -26.82 22.83
CA ARG A 45 12.89 -26.52 24.22
C ARG A 45 11.37 -26.41 24.44
N TYR A 46 10.60 -26.25 23.35
CA TYR A 46 9.16 -26.10 23.37
C TYR A 46 8.51 -27.29 22.62
N LYS A 47 8.70 -28.51 23.14
CA LYS A 47 8.11 -29.70 22.54
C LYS A 47 6.58 -29.57 22.44
N PRO A 48 5.94 -30.14 21.39
CA PRO A 48 4.47 -30.19 21.32
C PRO A 48 3.84 -30.79 22.57
N GLY A 49 2.82 -30.10 23.11
CA GLY A 49 2.13 -30.53 24.33
C GLY A 49 2.83 -30.17 25.67
N THR A 50 4.06 -29.68 25.64
CA THR A 50 4.79 -29.31 26.88
C THR A 50 4.73 -27.81 27.21
N ALA A 51 4.29 -26.98 26.29
CA ALA A 51 4.11 -25.55 26.49
C ALA A 51 2.75 -25.09 25.98
N PRO A 52 2.17 -24.03 26.57
CA PRO A 52 0.92 -23.45 26.06
C PRO A 52 1.06 -23.01 24.59
N PRO A 53 0.03 -23.26 23.72
CA PRO A 53 0.10 -22.96 22.30
C PRO A 53 0.48 -21.51 21.97
N LEU A 54 -0.05 -20.54 22.71
CA LEU A 54 0.29 -19.11 22.52
C LEU A 54 1.76 -18.81 22.87
N LYS A 55 2.35 -19.55 23.81
CA LYS A 55 3.79 -19.42 24.11
C LYS A 55 4.65 -19.89 22.95
N VAL A 56 4.28 -21.03 22.35
CA VAL A 56 4.96 -21.54 21.14
C VAL A 56 4.79 -20.57 19.97
N LEU A 57 3.59 -20.01 19.80
CA LEU A 57 3.34 -18.98 18.79
C LEU A 57 4.22 -17.73 18.97
N ASP A 58 4.38 -17.25 20.21
CA ASP A 58 5.23 -16.11 20.49
C ASP A 58 6.70 -16.39 20.17
N VAL A 59 7.17 -17.60 20.42
CA VAL A 59 8.51 -18.03 20.02
C VAL A 59 8.68 -18.00 18.50
N LEU A 60 7.72 -18.57 17.75
CA LEU A 60 7.74 -18.53 16.28
C LEU A 60 7.70 -17.10 15.74
N ILE A 61 6.88 -16.24 16.33
CA ILE A 61 6.82 -14.82 15.94
C ILE A 61 8.17 -14.13 16.19
N GLU A 62 8.80 -14.37 17.32
CA GLU A 62 10.09 -13.76 17.66
C GLU A 62 11.21 -14.22 16.71
N LEU A 63 11.22 -15.49 16.34
CA LEU A 63 12.23 -16.06 15.44
C LEU A 63 12.03 -15.65 13.97
N PHE A 64 10.80 -15.61 13.48
CA PHE A 64 10.56 -15.57 12.02
C PHE A 64 9.79 -14.34 11.51
N ASN A 65 9.18 -13.53 12.38
CA ASN A 65 8.28 -12.48 11.93
C ASN A 65 8.96 -11.32 11.16
N THR A 66 10.27 -11.34 11.04
CA THR A 66 11.03 -10.42 10.17
C THR A 66 11.03 -10.86 8.71
N LEU A 67 10.81 -12.14 8.45
CA LEU A 67 10.90 -12.73 7.12
C LEU A 67 9.68 -12.40 6.25
N HIS A 68 9.94 -12.12 4.97
CA HIS A 68 8.90 -11.98 3.96
C HIS A 68 8.46 -13.38 3.47
N THR A 69 7.17 -13.55 3.16
CA THR A 69 6.60 -14.84 2.73
C THR A 69 7.02 -15.32 1.34
N SER A 70 7.49 -14.44 0.48
CA SER A 70 7.74 -14.78 -0.92
C SER A 70 9.00 -14.12 -1.51
N LEU A 71 9.74 -13.35 -0.74
CA LEU A 71 10.92 -12.63 -1.21
C LEU A 71 12.01 -12.65 -0.15
N GLU A 72 13.26 -12.71 -0.57
CA GLU A 72 14.44 -12.60 0.30
C GLU A 72 14.64 -11.18 0.84
N LYS A 73 13.67 -10.67 1.56
CA LYS A 73 13.72 -9.36 2.21
C LYS A 73 13.00 -9.37 3.53
N THR A 74 13.29 -8.38 4.35
CA THR A 74 12.57 -8.16 5.60
C THR A 74 11.24 -7.44 5.35
N VAL A 75 10.24 -7.71 6.17
CA VAL A 75 8.96 -7.00 6.16
C VAL A 75 9.01 -5.72 6.98
N SER A 76 8.12 -4.77 6.66
CA SER A 76 8.00 -3.52 7.41
C SER A 76 7.58 -3.75 8.86
N HIS A 77 7.94 -2.82 9.75
CA HIS A 77 7.51 -2.85 11.16
C HIS A 77 5.98 -2.97 11.28
N LYS A 78 5.23 -2.22 10.47
CA LYS A 78 3.76 -2.30 10.45
C LYS A 78 3.27 -3.71 10.10
N THR A 79 3.83 -4.34 9.07
CA THR A 79 3.45 -5.71 8.67
C THR A 79 3.77 -6.71 9.78
N ARG A 80 4.91 -6.55 10.45
CA ARG A 80 5.28 -7.40 11.62
C ARG A 80 4.27 -7.26 12.74
N GLN A 81 3.89 -6.04 13.07
CA GLN A 81 2.93 -5.76 14.13
C GLN A 81 1.53 -6.34 13.78
N GLU A 82 1.01 -6.05 12.59
CA GLU A 82 -0.31 -6.52 12.13
C GLU A 82 -0.35 -8.05 12.09
N ARG A 83 0.69 -8.71 11.57
CA ARG A 83 0.79 -10.17 11.52
C ARG A 83 0.84 -10.80 12.91
N SER A 84 1.63 -10.24 13.83
CA SER A 84 1.69 -10.72 15.22
C SER A 84 0.35 -10.61 15.92
N GLN A 85 -0.33 -9.45 15.80
CA GLN A 85 -1.65 -9.23 16.40
C GLN A 85 -2.69 -10.18 15.83
N PHE A 86 -2.69 -10.34 14.49
CA PHE A 86 -3.60 -11.25 13.82
C PHE A 86 -3.37 -12.71 14.28
N LEU A 87 -2.13 -13.19 14.25
CA LEU A 87 -1.83 -14.59 14.62
C LEU A 87 -2.26 -14.90 16.06
N ARG A 88 -1.95 -14.01 17.02
CA ARG A 88 -2.39 -14.19 18.41
C ARG A 88 -3.91 -14.19 18.54
N ARG A 89 -4.60 -13.32 17.79
CA ARG A 89 -6.06 -13.29 17.76
C ARG A 89 -6.61 -14.58 17.14
N PHE A 90 -6.10 -15.01 15.99
CA PHE A 90 -6.51 -16.23 15.31
C PHE A 90 -6.50 -17.45 16.25
N PHE A 91 -5.39 -17.68 16.97
CA PHE A 91 -5.30 -18.80 17.90
C PHE A 91 -6.25 -18.68 19.10
N ARG A 92 -6.54 -17.48 19.59
CA ARG A 92 -7.57 -17.27 20.62
C ARG A 92 -8.98 -17.51 20.07
N ASP A 93 -9.25 -17.02 18.87
CA ASP A 93 -10.57 -17.10 18.26
C ASP A 93 -10.94 -18.54 17.86
N LEU A 94 -9.98 -19.45 17.69
CA LEU A 94 -10.26 -20.88 17.50
C LEU A 94 -11.10 -21.47 18.65
N SER A 95 -10.80 -21.11 19.89
CA SER A 95 -11.63 -21.55 21.02
C SER A 95 -12.80 -20.64 21.31
N ALA A 96 -12.65 -19.33 21.11
CA ALA A 96 -13.68 -18.36 21.45
C ALA A 96 -14.83 -18.32 20.43
N LYS A 97 -14.55 -18.60 19.14
CA LYS A 97 -15.52 -18.42 18.05
C LYS A 97 -15.71 -19.64 17.16
N ALA A 98 -14.68 -20.47 16.97
CA ALA A 98 -14.71 -21.58 16.03
C ALA A 98 -15.01 -22.95 16.67
N GLY A 99 -15.43 -22.99 17.94
CA GLY A 99 -15.91 -24.17 18.63
C GLY A 99 -14.85 -25.19 19.07
N PHE A 100 -13.55 -24.85 18.99
CA PHE A 100 -12.50 -25.74 19.48
C PHE A 100 -12.36 -25.62 21.00
N LYS A 101 -12.21 -26.76 21.69
CA LYS A 101 -12.02 -26.78 23.16
C LYS A 101 -10.79 -25.98 23.58
N MET A 102 -9.72 -26.02 22.78
CA MET A 102 -8.49 -25.28 22.98
C MET A 102 -7.76 -25.02 21.65
N ALA A 103 -6.94 -23.98 21.62
CA ALA A 103 -6.07 -23.75 20.48
C ALA A 103 -5.04 -24.88 20.33
N PRO A 104 -4.73 -25.36 19.11
CA PRO A 104 -3.66 -26.34 18.90
C PRO A 104 -2.27 -25.69 19.08
N ASP A 105 -1.24 -26.49 19.34
CA ASP A 105 0.13 -26.05 19.08
C ASP A 105 0.22 -25.56 17.62
N PRO A 106 0.84 -24.41 17.34
CA PRO A 106 0.94 -23.88 15.97
C PRO A 106 1.46 -24.89 14.95
N ARG A 107 2.37 -25.77 15.34
CA ARG A 107 2.93 -26.83 14.50
C ARG A 107 1.90 -27.92 14.14
N ASN A 108 0.87 -28.07 14.95
CA ASN A 108 -0.25 -29.00 14.77
C ASN A 108 -1.49 -28.32 14.17
N LEU A 109 -1.35 -27.08 13.67
CA LEU A 109 -2.41 -26.41 12.94
C LEU A 109 -2.83 -27.29 11.74
N GLY A 110 -4.11 -27.63 11.65
CA GLY A 110 -4.69 -28.45 10.58
C GLY A 110 -5.65 -27.66 9.70
N GLN A 111 -6.01 -28.22 8.53
CA GLN A 111 -6.99 -27.63 7.62
C GLN A 111 -8.33 -27.32 8.29
N LYS A 112 -8.79 -28.21 9.21
CA LYS A 112 -10.03 -28.04 9.96
C LYS A 112 -10.07 -26.72 10.75
N HIS A 113 -8.93 -26.29 11.30
CA HIS A 113 -8.86 -25.04 12.07
C HIS A 113 -8.96 -23.80 11.16
N ILE A 114 -8.32 -23.85 9.97
CA ILE A 114 -8.38 -22.77 8.99
C ILE A 114 -9.79 -22.68 8.41
N HIS A 115 -10.39 -23.83 8.05
CA HIS A 115 -11.74 -23.89 7.51
C HIS A 115 -12.74 -23.28 8.49
N ALA A 116 -12.74 -23.72 9.75
CA ALA A 116 -13.64 -23.19 10.77
C ALA A 116 -13.47 -21.67 10.99
N MET A 117 -12.24 -21.18 11.00
CA MET A 117 -12.02 -19.73 11.12
C MET A 117 -12.42 -18.94 9.86
N VAL A 118 -12.32 -19.53 8.66
CA VAL A 118 -12.82 -18.89 7.44
C VAL A 118 -14.34 -18.79 7.48
N GLN A 119 -15.05 -19.81 8.02
CA GLN A 119 -16.50 -19.72 8.23
C GLN A 119 -16.84 -18.58 9.22
N VAL A 120 -16.12 -18.45 10.32
CA VAL A 120 -16.30 -17.31 11.26
C VAL A 120 -16.12 -15.98 10.53
N TRP A 121 -15.12 -15.84 9.65
CA TRP A 121 -14.90 -14.60 8.89
C TRP A 121 -16.00 -14.35 7.85
N HIS A 122 -16.56 -15.41 7.26
CA HIS A 122 -17.71 -15.34 6.38
C HIS A 122 -18.94 -14.81 7.14
N ASP A 123 -19.27 -15.40 8.30
CA ASP A 123 -20.41 -15.02 9.14
C ASP A 123 -20.27 -13.58 9.67
N GLU A 124 -19.05 -13.16 10.01
CA GLU A 124 -18.72 -11.80 10.38
C GLU A 124 -18.71 -10.82 9.17
N ARG A 125 -18.95 -11.30 7.95
CA ARG A 125 -18.95 -10.53 6.70
C ARG A 125 -17.68 -9.69 6.50
N LEU A 126 -16.52 -10.28 6.76
CA LEU A 126 -15.26 -9.57 6.60
C LEU A 126 -15.02 -9.19 5.13
N ALA A 127 -14.47 -8.00 4.92
CA ALA A 127 -14.15 -7.53 3.59
C ALA A 127 -13.15 -8.46 2.87
N PRO A 128 -13.30 -8.71 1.54
CA PRO A 128 -12.41 -9.57 0.75
C PRO A 128 -10.92 -9.30 0.94
N ALA A 129 -10.54 -8.02 1.05
CA ALA A 129 -9.15 -7.63 1.28
C ALA A 129 -8.63 -8.06 2.67
N THR A 130 -9.50 -8.12 3.67
CA THR A 130 -9.17 -8.58 5.04
C THR A 130 -8.95 -10.08 5.04
N ILE A 131 -9.84 -10.87 4.45
CA ILE A 131 -9.73 -12.33 4.33
C ILE A 131 -8.42 -12.70 3.61
N GLN A 132 -8.14 -12.08 2.47
CA GLN A 132 -6.90 -12.29 1.72
C GLN A 132 -5.65 -11.94 2.55
N THR A 133 -5.71 -10.91 3.37
CA THR A 133 -4.61 -10.52 4.25
C THR A 133 -4.40 -11.55 5.35
N TYR A 134 -5.48 -12.04 5.97
CA TYR A 134 -5.43 -13.06 7.01
C TYR A 134 -4.88 -14.39 6.48
N LEU A 135 -5.35 -14.86 5.33
CA LEU A 135 -4.79 -16.05 4.68
C LEU A 135 -3.32 -15.88 4.29
N SER A 136 -2.90 -14.66 3.89
CA SER A 136 -1.49 -14.35 3.63
C SER A 136 -0.63 -14.46 4.90
N PHE A 137 -1.14 -14.00 6.04
CA PHE A 137 -0.44 -14.13 7.32
C PHE A 137 -0.34 -15.60 7.77
N LEU A 138 -1.39 -16.41 7.56
CA LEU A 138 -1.36 -17.84 7.82
C LEU A 138 -0.39 -18.57 6.90
N ARG A 139 -0.28 -18.19 5.62
CA ARG A 139 0.76 -18.72 4.71
C ARG A 139 2.15 -18.40 5.24
N GLY A 140 2.36 -17.20 5.79
CA GLY A 140 3.60 -16.86 6.47
C GLY A 140 3.92 -17.78 7.64
N LEU A 141 2.95 -18.04 8.50
CA LEU A 141 3.11 -18.97 9.61
C LEU A 141 3.42 -20.39 9.11
N ALA A 142 2.71 -20.88 8.09
CA ALA A 142 2.96 -22.18 7.49
C ALA A 142 4.39 -22.30 6.93
N MET A 143 4.89 -21.26 6.28
CA MET A 143 6.29 -21.21 5.82
C MET A 143 7.29 -21.30 6.98
N TRP A 144 7.04 -20.62 8.11
CA TRP A 144 7.91 -20.70 9.28
C TRP A 144 7.99 -22.12 9.88
N MET A 145 6.97 -22.92 9.63
CA MET A 145 6.88 -24.33 10.08
C MET A 145 7.33 -25.32 9.01
N GLY A 146 7.91 -24.86 7.90
CA GLY A 146 8.35 -25.73 6.79
C GLY A 146 7.19 -26.39 6.02
N LYS A 147 5.97 -25.80 6.04
CA LYS A 147 4.77 -26.33 5.36
C LYS A 147 4.30 -25.39 4.23
N PRO A 148 5.11 -25.16 3.18
CA PRO A 148 4.68 -24.33 2.04
C PRO A 148 3.46 -24.98 1.37
N GLY A 149 2.52 -24.14 0.88
CA GLY A 149 1.29 -24.64 0.23
C GLY A 149 0.21 -25.20 1.18
N PHE A 150 0.49 -25.32 2.47
CA PHE A 150 -0.48 -25.80 3.45
C PHE A 150 -1.76 -24.94 3.48
N VAL A 151 -1.66 -23.62 3.47
CA VAL A 151 -2.83 -22.72 3.43
C VAL A 151 -3.30 -22.54 1.99
N ARG A 152 -4.44 -23.11 1.67
CA ARG A 152 -5.05 -23.15 0.34
C ARG A 152 -5.63 -21.81 -0.09
N GLY A 153 -6.18 -21.75 -1.31
CA GLY A 153 -6.94 -20.60 -1.81
C GLY A 153 -8.29 -20.46 -1.09
N PRO A 154 -8.89 -19.25 -1.09
CA PRO A 154 -10.16 -19.02 -0.39
C PRO A 154 -11.30 -19.93 -0.85
N ALA A 155 -11.39 -20.24 -2.14
CA ALA A 155 -12.40 -21.15 -2.70
C ALA A 155 -12.34 -22.56 -2.08
N HIS A 156 -11.15 -23.04 -1.68
CA HIS A 156 -11.01 -24.33 -0.99
C HIS A 156 -11.74 -24.36 0.35
N TYR A 157 -11.95 -23.22 0.97
CA TYR A 157 -12.66 -23.05 2.24
C TYR A 157 -14.14 -22.66 2.06
N GLY A 158 -14.69 -22.83 0.86
CA GLY A 158 -16.10 -22.60 0.56
C GLY A 158 -16.49 -21.16 0.25
N LEU A 159 -15.53 -20.24 0.17
CA LEU A 159 -15.84 -18.85 -0.19
C LEU A 159 -16.09 -18.69 -1.70
N SER A 160 -17.15 -17.95 -2.05
CA SER A 160 -17.42 -17.54 -3.41
C SER A 160 -16.40 -16.50 -3.91
N LEU A 161 -16.27 -16.33 -5.22
CA LEU A 161 -15.34 -15.37 -5.82
C LEU A 161 -15.56 -13.95 -5.28
N GLU A 162 -16.79 -13.54 -5.08
CA GLU A 162 -17.17 -12.21 -4.62
C GLU A 162 -16.68 -11.93 -3.18
N GLU A 163 -16.63 -12.95 -2.35
CA GLU A 163 -16.23 -12.85 -0.94
C GLU A 163 -14.72 -12.72 -0.76
N TYR A 164 -13.90 -13.07 -1.76
CA TYR A 164 -12.46 -12.94 -1.65
C TYR A 164 -11.80 -12.14 -2.77
N GLN A 165 -12.53 -11.77 -3.83
CA GLN A 165 -11.95 -11.01 -4.92
C GLN A 165 -11.66 -9.56 -4.49
N ARG A 166 -10.39 -9.18 -4.55
CA ARG A 166 -9.99 -7.79 -4.31
C ARG A 166 -10.33 -6.94 -5.53
N HIS A 167 -11.01 -5.85 -5.28
CA HIS A 167 -11.18 -4.81 -6.28
C HIS A 167 -10.02 -3.83 -6.22
N GLU A 168 -9.17 -3.84 -7.25
CA GLU A 168 -8.00 -2.95 -7.33
C GLU A 168 -8.35 -1.56 -7.84
N ASN A 169 -9.45 -1.43 -8.58
CA ASN A 169 -9.92 -0.17 -9.14
C ASN A 169 -10.91 0.51 -8.20
N ALA A 170 -10.82 1.85 -8.14
CA ALA A 170 -11.81 2.65 -7.44
C ALA A 170 -13.18 2.46 -8.10
N ARG A 171 -14.22 2.21 -7.29
CA ARG A 171 -15.62 2.09 -7.73
C ARG A 171 -16.40 3.39 -7.51
N ARG A 172 -15.89 4.27 -6.66
CA ARG A 172 -16.46 5.59 -6.35
C ARG A 172 -15.35 6.62 -6.19
N ASP A 173 -15.63 7.86 -6.49
CA ASP A 173 -14.75 8.97 -6.15
C ASP A 173 -14.71 9.15 -4.62
N LYS A 174 -13.49 9.25 -4.09
CA LYS A 174 -13.23 9.45 -2.66
C LYS A 174 -12.68 10.84 -2.37
N SER A 175 -12.73 11.73 -3.35
CA SER A 175 -12.32 13.13 -3.21
C SER A 175 -13.21 13.84 -2.19
N TRP A 176 -12.71 14.87 -1.54
CA TRP A 176 -13.50 15.66 -0.61
C TRP A 176 -14.64 16.39 -1.34
N SER A 177 -14.38 16.94 -2.52
CA SER A 177 -15.39 17.57 -3.37
C SER A 177 -16.54 16.61 -3.72
N ALA A 178 -16.25 15.36 -4.06
CA ALA A 178 -17.26 14.35 -4.34
C ALA A 178 -18.11 13.95 -3.12
N GLN A 179 -17.66 14.29 -1.92
CA GLN A 179 -18.41 14.11 -0.67
C GLN A 179 -19.07 15.40 -0.18
N GLY A 180 -19.13 16.45 -1.00
CA GLY A 180 -19.73 17.75 -0.65
C GLY A 180 -18.98 18.51 0.44
N ILE A 181 -17.68 18.25 0.62
CA ILE A 181 -16.86 18.96 1.62
C ILE A 181 -16.36 20.26 1.01
N ALA A 182 -16.66 21.39 1.63
CA ALA A 182 -16.10 22.70 1.31
C ALA A 182 -14.61 22.72 1.70
N THR A 183 -13.77 22.19 0.79
CA THR A 183 -12.37 21.83 1.09
C THR A 183 -11.59 23.01 1.66
N ASP A 184 -11.66 24.20 1.04
CA ASP A 184 -10.87 25.34 1.46
C ASP A 184 -11.29 25.89 2.82
N GLU A 185 -12.59 25.89 3.10
CA GLU A 185 -13.13 26.31 4.40
C GLU A 185 -12.66 25.37 5.52
N VAL A 186 -12.78 24.05 5.30
CA VAL A 186 -12.35 23.06 6.28
C VAL A 186 -10.83 23.13 6.49
N LEU A 187 -10.05 23.30 5.44
CA LEU A 187 -8.59 23.43 5.55
C LEU A 187 -8.20 24.72 6.30
N ALA A 188 -8.92 25.83 6.10
CA ALA A 188 -8.71 27.08 6.85
C ALA A 188 -9.02 26.89 8.34
N GLN A 189 -10.16 26.25 8.67
CA GLN A 189 -10.54 25.94 10.05
C GLN A 189 -9.53 25.02 10.74
N VAL A 190 -9.07 23.96 10.05
CA VAL A 190 -8.03 23.07 10.55
C VAL A 190 -6.73 23.82 10.78
N PHE A 191 -6.33 24.70 9.85
CA PHE A 191 -5.11 25.47 9.98
C PHE A 191 -5.15 26.43 11.17
N ALA A 192 -6.28 27.08 11.40
CA ALA A 192 -6.49 27.95 12.56
C ALA A 192 -6.40 27.18 13.90
N TYR A 193 -6.84 25.93 13.92
CA TYR A 193 -6.78 25.07 15.11
C TYR A 193 -5.39 24.43 15.32
N ASP A 194 -4.80 23.92 14.24
CA ASP A 194 -3.52 23.20 14.25
C ASP A 194 -2.74 23.53 12.95
N PRO A 195 -1.88 24.56 12.97
CA PRO A 195 -1.16 24.99 11.79
C PRO A 195 -0.33 23.89 11.11
N LEU A 196 0.33 23.01 11.87
CA LEU A 196 1.14 21.91 11.30
C LEU A 196 0.28 20.87 10.57
N VAL A 197 -0.88 20.53 11.13
CA VAL A 197 -1.82 19.61 10.47
C VAL A 197 -2.49 20.30 9.27
N GLY A 198 -2.90 21.56 9.41
CA GLY A 198 -3.50 22.32 8.31
C GLY A 198 -2.57 22.46 7.11
N ALA A 199 -1.32 22.85 7.34
CA ALA A 199 -0.31 22.93 6.28
C ALA A 199 0.03 21.56 5.69
N SER A 200 0.06 20.48 6.51
CA SER A 200 0.22 19.11 6.01
C SER A 200 -0.93 18.70 5.07
N LEU A 201 -2.16 19.11 5.37
CA LEU A 201 -3.33 18.87 4.50
C LEU A 201 -3.25 19.68 3.20
N ARG A 202 -2.81 20.93 3.25
CA ARG A 202 -2.56 21.74 2.04
C ARG A 202 -1.49 21.09 1.15
N LEU A 203 -0.40 20.56 1.73
CA LEU A 203 0.59 19.80 0.96
C LEU A 203 -0.03 18.51 0.35
N MET A 204 -0.94 17.84 1.06
CA MET A 204 -1.64 16.67 0.50
C MET A 204 -2.54 17.07 -0.67
N GLN A 205 -3.26 18.18 -0.57
CA GLN A 205 -4.13 18.73 -1.62
C GLN A 205 -3.30 19.11 -2.86
N ALA A 206 -2.29 19.94 -2.68
CA ALA A 206 -1.54 20.53 -3.80
C ALA A 206 -0.59 19.53 -4.49
N LEU A 207 0.03 18.63 -3.71
CA LEU A 207 1.11 17.75 -4.17
C LEU A 207 0.74 16.28 -4.20
N GLY A 208 -0.49 15.92 -3.80
CA GLY A 208 -0.94 14.54 -3.75
C GLY A 208 -0.17 13.67 -2.77
N LEU A 209 0.37 14.22 -1.68
CA LEU A 209 1.13 13.47 -0.69
C LEU A 209 0.24 12.50 0.10
N ARG A 210 0.83 11.38 0.58
CA ARG A 210 0.18 10.56 1.59
C ARG A 210 0.31 11.23 2.96
N ARG A 211 -0.62 10.97 3.87
CA ARG A 211 -0.57 11.46 5.26
C ARG A 211 0.82 11.35 5.91
N LYS A 212 1.44 10.18 5.83
CA LYS A 212 2.78 9.99 6.40
C LYS A 212 3.85 10.80 5.66
N GLU A 213 3.72 10.96 4.35
CA GLU A 213 4.65 11.72 3.53
C GLU A 213 4.55 13.22 3.87
N SER A 214 3.32 13.74 4.06
CA SER A 214 3.12 15.15 4.43
C SER A 214 3.67 15.45 5.83
N VAL A 215 3.40 14.61 6.82
CA VAL A 215 3.91 14.79 8.20
C VAL A 215 5.45 14.70 8.28
N GLN A 216 6.08 13.90 7.42
CA GLN A 216 7.53 13.75 7.36
C GLN A 216 8.21 14.68 6.33
N CYS A 217 7.44 15.51 5.64
CA CYS A 217 7.99 16.50 4.72
C CYS A 217 8.83 17.53 5.49
N ARG A 218 10.01 17.84 4.97
CA ARG A 218 10.86 18.96 5.41
C ARG A 218 10.81 20.03 4.34
N PRO A 219 10.02 21.07 4.51
CA PRO A 219 9.65 21.97 3.43
C PRO A 219 10.81 22.81 2.89
N PHE A 220 11.95 22.86 3.57
CA PHE A 220 13.18 23.45 3.06
C PHE A 220 14.14 22.42 2.49
N GLU A 221 14.53 21.41 3.27
CA GLU A 221 15.55 20.43 2.87
C GLU A 221 15.12 19.50 1.73
N HIS A 222 13.83 19.20 1.61
CA HIS A 222 13.33 18.31 0.57
C HIS A 222 13.05 19.01 -0.75
N VAL A 223 13.26 20.34 -0.85
CA VAL A 223 13.07 21.10 -2.09
C VAL A 223 14.40 21.28 -2.79
N MET A 224 14.49 20.79 -4.01
CA MET A 224 15.71 20.79 -4.81
C MET A 224 15.47 21.33 -6.21
N PRO A 225 16.46 21.98 -6.83
CA PRO A 225 16.39 22.38 -8.24
C PRO A 225 16.37 21.13 -9.13
N PHE A 226 15.84 21.26 -10.34
CA PHE A 226 15.80 20.16 -11.33
C PHE A 226 17.17 19.50 -11.53
N THR A 227 18.21 20.28 -11.60
CA THR A 227 19.60 19.85 -11.84
C THR A 227 20.11 18.85 -10.78
N GLU A 228 19.53 18.83 -9.59
CA GLU A 228 19.91 17.93 -8.50
C GLU A 228 19.02 16.68 -8.40
N THR A 229 17.96 16.59 -9.21
CA THR A 229 17.02 15.46 -9.14
C THR A 229 17.56 14.19 -9.75
N GLY A 230 18.50 14.30 -10.70
CA GLY A 230 18.97 13.18 -11.52
C GLY A 230 17.95 12.70 -12.56
N LEU A 231 16.86 13.43 -12.77
CA LEU A 231 15.91 13.16 -13.86
C LEU A 231 16.53 13.53 -15.20
N ALA A 232 16.10 12.87 -16.28
CA ALA A 232 16.49 13.20 -17.64
C ALA A 232 15.86 14.54 -18.06
N VAL A 233 16.50 15.27 -18.99
CA VAL A 233 16.07 16.61 -19.41
C VAL A 233 14.64 16.60 -19.98
N ASP A 234 14.28 15.56 -20.71
CA ASP A 234 12.93 15.36 -21.26
C ASP A 234 11.85 15.11 -20.19
N GLN A 235 12.24 14.86 -18.95
CA GLN A 235 11.35 14.69 -17.80
C GLN A 235 11.16 15.98 -16.98
N GLN A 236 11.76 17.09 -17.40
CA GLN A 236 11.63 18.36 -16.72
C GLN A 236 10.19 18.89 -16.83
N GLN A 237 9.53 19.08 -15.69
CA GLN A 237 8.19 19.65 -15.58
C GLN A 237 8.15 20.94 -14.75
N ALA A 238 9.23 21.24 -14.02
CA ALA A 238 9.38 22.44 -13.19
C ALA A 238 10.86 22.70 -12.92
N ASP A 239 11.19 23.90 -12.44
CA ASP A 239 12.55 24.26 -12.02
C ASP A 239 12.90 23.66 -10.66
N ARG A 240 11.89 23.44 -9.80
CA ARG A 240 12.06 22.93 -8.44
C ARG A 240 11.16 21.73 -8.21
N TYR A 241 11.66 20.80 -7.41
CA TYR A 241 10.98 19.55 -7.08
C TYR A 241 10.99 19.30 -5.58
N LEU A 242 9.91 18.69 -5.09
CA LEU A 242 9.86 18.14 -3.75
C LEU A 242 10.31 16.68 -3.78
N TRP A 243 11.38 16.37 -3.04
CA TRP A 243 11.80 15.00 -2.78
C TRP A 243 10.85 14.30 -1.81
N VAL A 244 10.31 13.13 -2.19
CA VAL A 244 9.35 12.40 -1.37
C VAL A 244 9.75 10.94 -1.23
N LYS A 245 9.98 10.51 0.01
CA LYS A 245 10.22 9.10 0.34
C LYS A 245 8.91 8.40 0.69
N GLY A 246 8.44 7.57 -0.23
CA GLY A 246 7.17 6.87 -0.11
C GLY A 246 7.24 5.52 0.58
N LYS A 247 6.15 4.76 0.47
CA LYS A 247 6.04 3.39 1.02
C LYS A 247 7.11 2.46 0.43
N GLY A 248 7.79 1.72 1.29
CA GLY A 248 8.85 0.80 0.89
C GLY A 248 10.18 1.48 0.57
N GLY A 249 10.37 2.74 0.97
CA GLY A 249 11.62 3.49 0.77
C GLY A 249 11.79 4.05 -0.65
N ARG A 250 10.77 3.96 -1.49
CA ARG A 250 10.82 4.51 -2.85
C ARG A 250 10.85 6.01 -2.82
N VAL A 251 11.75 6.59 -3.59
CA VAL A 251 11.86 8.03 -3.80
C VAL A 251 11.13 8.41 -5.07
N ARG A 252 10.46 9.56 -5.04
CA ARG A 252 9.94 10.26 -6.21
C ARG A 252 10.15 11.75 -6.09
N TRP A 253 10.17 12.40 -7.22
CA TRP A 253 10.21 13.82 -7.36
C TRP A 253 8.83 14.36 -7.72
N VAL A 254 8.31 15.29 -6.96
CA VAL A 254 7.02 15.95 -7.24
C VAL A 254 7.33 17.33 -7.76
N PRO A 255 6.96 17.69 -9.02
CA PRO A 255 7.25 18.99 -9.57
C PRO A 255 6.46 20.08 -8.85
N LEU A 256 7.10 21.22 -8.63
CA LEU A 256 6.52 22.45 -8.09
C LEU A 256 6.27 23.40 -9.28
N ALA A 257 5.21 23.14 -10.05
CA ALA A 257 4.94 23.78 -11.33
C ALA A 257 3.80 24.81 -11.28
N THR A 258 2.99 24.82 -10.21
CA THR A 258 1.79 25.66 -10.14
C THR A 258 1.81 26.62 -8.95
N PRO A 259 1.15 27.80 -9.04
CA PRO A 259 1.05 28.73 -7.91
C PRO A 259 0.47 28.09 -6.64
N VAL A 260 -0.51 27.18 -6.77
CA VAL A 260 -1.10 26.46 -5.64
C VAL A 260 -0.08 25.57 -4.92
N GLN A 261 0.82 24.93 -5.68
CA GLN A 261 1.88 24.12 -5.11
C GLN A 261 2.93 24.96 -4.38
N HIS A 262 3.29 26.10 -4.93
CA HIS A 262 4.20 27.06 -4.29
C HIS A 262 3.59 27.62 -3.00
N ALA A 263 2.34 28.08 -3.04
CA ALA A 263 1.63 28.60 -1.86
C ALA A 263 1.51 27.55 -0.75
N ALA A 264 1.23 26.30 -1.08
CA ALA A 264 1.18 25.21 -0.11
C ALA A 264 2.56 24.91 0.53
N LEU A 265 3.63 25.01 -0.25
CA LEU A 265 5.00 24.88 0.24
C LEU A 265 5.39 26.04 1.14
N GLU A 266 5.13 27.27 0.74
CA GLU A 266 5.40 28.48 1.53
C GLU A 266 4.66 28.46 2.86
N LEU A 267 3.38 28.06 2.87
CA LEU A 267 2.62 27.86 4.09
C LEU A 267 3.28 26.82 5.00
N ALA A 268 3.78 25.72 4.44
CA ALA A 268 4.50 24.70 5.20
C ALA A 268 5.83 25.22 5.76
N GLN A 269 6.54 26.07 5.03
CA GLN A 269 7.78 26.71 5.47
C GLN A 269 7.55 27.72 6.61
N GLN A 270 6.39 28.40 6.63
CA GLN A 270 6.04 29.36 7.68
C GLN A 270 5.73 28.71 9.02
N VAL A 271 5.20 27.48 9.03
CA VAL A 271 4.74 26.82 10.28
C VAL A 271 5.79 25.93 10.93
N VAL A 272 6.87 25.57 10.25
CA VAL A 272 7.95 24.77 10.84
C VAL A 272 8.87 25.64 11.70
N THR A 273 9.40 25.06 12.78
CA THR A 273 10.18 25.78 13.80
C THR A 273 11.62 26.07 13.38
N SER A 274 12.14 25.33 12.39
CA SER A 274 13.50 25.51 11.84
C SER A 274 13.58 24.98 10.40
N ARG A 275 14.65 25.33 9.69
CA ARG A 275 14.83 24.94 8.28
C ARG A 275 15.00 23.43 8.10
N ASP A 276 15.49 22.72 9.09
CA ASP A 276 15.68 21.27 9.12
C ASP A 276 14.49 20.52 9.72
N ALA A 277 13.46 21.23 10.22
CA ALA A 277 12.30 20.63 10.83
C ALA A 277 11.40 19.94 9.79
N HIS A 278 10.72 18.88 10.23
CA HIS A 278 9.64 18.24 9.48
C HIS A 278 8.28 18.80 9.93
N MET A 279 7.21 18.51 9.15
CA MET A 279 5.84 18.97 9.39
C MET A 279 5.18 18.37 10.64
N GLY A 280 5.78 17.42 11.31
CA GLY A 280 5.31 16.94 12.61
C GLY A 280 5.81 17.82 13.76
N ALA A 281 5.08 17.85 14.88
CA ALA A 281 5.53 18.53 16.09
C ALA A 281 6.87 17.94 16.58
N PRO A 282 7.88 18.77 16.89
CA PRO A 282 9.26 18.31 17.15
C PRO A 282 9.40 17.49 18.44
N ASP A 283 8.51 17.71 19.42
CA ASP A 283 8.43 16.98 20.68
C ASP A 283 7.79 15.58 20.58
N ARG A 284 7.35 15.20 19.38
CA ARG A 284 6.58 13.97 19.15
C ARG A 284 7.23 13.05 18.13
N ASP A 285 7.21 11.77 18.44
CA ASP A 285 7.57 10.75 17.45
C ASP A 285 6.53 10.68 16.30
N LEU A 286 6.88 9.99 15.23
CA LEU A 286 6.01 9.84 14.07
C LEU A 286 4.64 9.24 14.42
N LYS A 287 4.59 8.28 15.36
CA LYS A 287 3.34 7.63 15.77
C LYS A 287 2.40 8.61 16.47
N ARG A 288 2.93 9.45 17.34
CA ARG A 288 2.18 10.50 18.05
C ARG A 288 1.72 11.60 17.07
N ASN A 289 2.58 12.00 16.13
CA ASN A 289 2.23 12.97 15.10
C ASN A 289 1.11 12.45 14.18
N LEU A 290 1.16 11.18 13.76
CA LEU A 290 0.07 10.59 12.96
C LEU A 290 -1.24 10.46 13.76
N ARG A 291 -1.18 10.19 15.07
CA ARG A 291 -2.37 10.20 15.93
C ARG A 291 -2.97 11.60 16.09
N ARG A 292 -2.10 12.62 16.27
CA ARG A 292 -2.54 14.03 16.29
C ARG A 292 -3.25 14.39 14.99
N PHE A 293 -2.67 14.01 13.86
CA PHE A 293 -3.27 14.24 12.55
C PHE A 293 -4.67 13.59 12.44
N ASP A 294 -4.80 12.33 12.85
CA ASP A 294 -6.10 11.62 12.84
C ASP A 294 -7.09 12.28 13.79
N TYR A 295 -6.69 12.65 15.00
CA TYR A 295 -7.52 13.32 15.99
C TYR A 295 -8.06 14.66 15.45
N VAL A 296 -7.20 15.47 14.81
CA VAL A 296 -7.63 16.74 14.24
C VAL A 296 -8.67 16.53 13.14
N LEU A 297 -8.46 15.57 12.24
CA LEU A 297 -9.47 15.25 11.22
C LEU A 297 -10.80 14.78 11.84
N GLU A 298 -10.74 13.93 12.85
CA GLU A 298 -11.94 13.47 13.58
C GLU A 298 -12.68 14.64 14.24
N LYS A 299 -11.96 15.58 14.87
CA LYS A 299 -12.52 16.79 15.47
C LYS A 299 -13.32 17.65 14.45
N PHE A 300 -12.87 17.69 13.20
CA PHE A 300 -13.54 18.41 12.11
C PHE A 300 -14.51 17.54 11.30
N GLY A 301 -14.86 16.36 11.81
CA GLY A 301 -15.82 15.44 11.19
C GLY A 301 -15.32 14.78 9.90
N ILE A 302 -14.01 14.83 9.60
CA ILE A 302 -13.44 14.21 8.40
C ILE A 302 -13.15 12.74 8.66
N THR A 303 -14.23 11.98 8.78
CA THR A 303 -14.21 10.52 8.98
C THR A 303 -15.07 9.83 7.93
N LEU A 304 -14.78 8.54 7.68
CA LEU A 304 -15.65 7.74 6.79
C LEU A 304 -17.10 7.63 7.32
N ARG A 305 -17.27 7.66 8.64
CA ARG A 305 -18.59 7.55 9.27
C ARG A 305 -19.42 8.83 9.11
N GLU A 306 -18.81 9.98 9.27
CA GLU A 306 -19.54 11.27 9.31
C GLU A 306 -19.67 11.89 7.93
N ARG A 307 -18.60 11.91 7.13
CA ARG A 307 -18.59 12.58 5.82
C ARG A 307 -18.16 11.67 4.67
N GLY A 308 -18.05 10.35 4.88
CA GLY A 308 -17.63 9.43 3.83
C GLY A 308 -16.20 9.66 3.32
N ALA A 309 -15.43 10.55 3.93
CA ALA A 309 -14.11 10.98 3.51
C ALA A 309 -13.05 10.76 4.59
N THR A 310 -11.79 10.79 4.19
CA THR A 310 -10.60 10.79 5.06
C THR A 310 -9.60 11.79 4.50
N GLY A 311 -8.53 12.11 5.22
CA GLY A 311 -7.44 12.93 4.67
C GLY A 311 -6.86 12.40 3.35
N HIS A 312 -6.98 11.09 3.08
CA HIS A 312 -6.55 10.50 1.80
C HIS A 312 -7.41 10.96 0.61
N GLY A 313 -8.62 11.46 0.85
CA GLY A 313 -9.50 12.04 -0.17
C GLY A 313 -8.86 13.22 -0.92
N LEU A 314 -8.09 14.07 -0.25
CA LEU A 314 -7.34 15.16 -0.89
C LEU A 314 -6.35 14.65 -1.93
N ARG A 315 -5.71 13.51 -1.67
CA ARG A 315 -4.84 12.88 -2.66
C ARG A 315 -5.63 12.26 -3.82
N HIS A 316 -6.81 11.68 -3.55
CA HIS A 316 -7.70 11.22 -4.63
C HIS A 316 -8.08 12.39 -5.54
N GLU A 317 -8.44 13.52 -4.95
CA GLU A 317 -8.79 14.75 -5.67
C GLU A 317 -7.65 15.18 -6.60
N ARG A 318 -6.46 15.43 -6.04
CA ARG A 318 -5.27 15.86 -6.81
C ARG A 318 -4.90 14.90 -7.95
N LEU A 319 -5.03 13.59 -7.75
CA LEU A 319 -4.68 12.60 -8.78
C LEU A 319 -5.75 12.52 -9.89
N ASN A 320 -7.01 12.75 -9.57
CA ASN A 320 -8.08 12.88 -10.56
C ASN A 320 -7.95 14.18 -11.37
N GLU A 321 -7.64 15.30 -10.72
CA GLU A 321 -7.32 16.57 -11.39
C GLU A 321 -6.12 16.45 -12.32
N ALA A 322 -5.07 15.74 -11.90
CA ALA A 322 -3.90 15.52 -12.76
C ALA A 322 -4.25 14.70 -14.02
N TYR A 323 -5.14 13.71 -13.89
CA TYR A 323 -5.65 12.96 -15.04
C TYR A 323 -6.47 13.86 -15.97
N GLU A 324 -7.40 14.62 -15.42
CA GLU A 324 -8.27 15.53 -16.16
C GLU A 324 -7.47 16.64 -16.86
N GLY A 325 -6.47 17.22 -16.21
CA GLY A 325 -5.57 18.21 -16.79
C GLY A 325 -4.77 17.69 -18.00
N ILE A 326 -4.49 16.39 -18.07
CA ILE A 326 -3.79 15.77 -19.21
C ILE A 326 -4.77 15.38 -20.31
N THR A 327 -5.95 14.86 -19.95
CA THR A 327 -6.89 14.28 -20.92
C THR A 327 -7.95 15.27 -21.39
N GLY A 328 -8.17 16.36 -20.67
CA GLY A 328 -9.30 17.28 -20.87
C GLY A 328 -10.66 16.67 -20.46
N VAL A 329 -10.67 15.46 -19.88
CA VAL A 329 -11.89 14.71 -19.54
C VAL A 329 -11.79 14.18 -18.12
N PRO A 330 -12.85 14.26 -17.30
CA PRO A 330 -12.87 13.68 -15.97
C PRO A 330 -12.48 12.19 -16.01
N SER A 331 -11.87 11.71 -14.93
CA SER A 331 -11.47 10.30 -14.84
C SER A 331 -12.69 9.35 -14.90
N PRO A 332 -12.49 8.07 -15.23
CA PRO A 332 -13.59 7.09 -15.29
C PRO A 332 -14.39 6.98 -13.98
N VAL A 333 -13.75 7.15 -12.82
CA VAL A 333 -14.44 7.11 -11.51
C VAL A 333 -15.31 8.34 -11.27
N ARG A 334 -15.02 9.45 -11.96
CA ARG A 334 -15.79 10.72 -11.98
C ARG A 334 -16.84 10.75 -13.11
N GLY A 335 -17.02 9.65 -13.82
CA GLY A 335 -18.00 9.57 -14.91
C GLY A 335 -17.50 10.10 -16.25
N GLY A 336 -16.23 10.38 -16.41
CA GLY A 336 -15.66 10.91 -17.66
C GLY A 336 -15.93 10.05 -18.89
N GLY A 337 -15.97 10.69 -20.04
CA GLY A 337 -16.21 10.09 -21.34
C GLY A 337 -15.03 9.24 -21.85
N PRO A 338 -15.12 8.75 -23.10
CA PRO A 338 -14.04 7.99 -23.73
C PRO A 338 -12.86 8.90 -24.04
N VAL A 339 -11.67 8.36 -23.83
CA VAL A 339 -10.36 8.99 -24.14
C VAL A 339 -9.62 8.01 -25.06
N SER A 340 -8.76 8.48 -25.95
CA SER A 340 -7.93 7.59 -26.76
C SER A 340 -7.07 6.69 -25.88
N PRO A 341 -6.84 5.42 -26.25
CA PRO A 341 -6.06 4.49 -25.43
C PRO A 341 -4.64 5.00 -25.12
N GLU A 342 -4.04 5.72 -26.05
CA GLU A 342 -2.70 6.29 -25.93
C GLU A 342 -2.67 7.41 -24.87
N LEU A 343 -3.65 8.33 -24.95
CA LEU A 343 -3.78 9.45 -24.03
C LEU A 343 -4.15 8.97 -22.61
N ASP A 344 -5.13 8.02 -22.50
CA ASP A 344 -5.46 7.39 -21.21
C ASP A 344 -4.24 6.71 -20.59
N ARG A 345 -3.44 5.99 -21.40
CA ARG A 345 -2.22 5.34 -20.92
C ARG A 345 -1.20 6.34 -20.44
N ALA A 346 -0.96 7.43 -21.19
CA ALA A 346 -0.02 8.49 -20.81
C ALA A 346 -0.46 9.18 -19.51
N ALA A 347 -1.74 9.55 -19.40
CA ALA A 347 -2.28 10.18 -18.20
C ALA A 347 -2.20 9.26 -16.97
N ARG A 348 -2.53 7.98 -17.11
CA ARG A 348 -2.41 6.98 -16.02
C ARG A 348 -0.96 6.76 -15.61
N LEU A 349 -0.01 6.82 -16.53
CA LEU A 349 1.41 6.72 -16.22
C LEU A 349 1.85 7.93 -15.39
N ALA A 350 1.52 9.14 -15.81
CA ALA A 350 1.81 10.36 -15.07
C ALA A 350 1.20 10.36 -13.66
N VAL A 351 -0.07 9.97 -13.53
CA VAL A 351 -0.75 9.80 -12.23
C VAL A 351 -0.07 8.74 -11.38
N SER A 352 0.38 7.62 -11.96
CA SER A 352 1.09 6.58 -11.22
C SER A 352 2.44 7.10 -10.71
N GLN A 353 3.19 7.85 -11.50
CA GLN A 353 4.45 8.47 -11.11
C GLN A 353 4.23 9.50 -9.99
N LEU A 354 3.27 10.41 -10.16
CA LEU A 354 2.88 11.38 -9.12
C LEU A 354 2.47 10.69 -7.82
N ALA A 355 1.75 9.57 -7.93
CA ALA A 355 1.38 8.73 -6.80
C ALA A 355 2.53 7.91 -6.22
N GLY A 356 3.72 7.89 -6.83
CA GLY A 356 4.85 7.06 -6.40
C GLY A 356 4.58 5.56 -6.52
N HIS A 357 3.88 5.15 -7.58
CA HIS A 357 3.67 3.76 -7.95
C HIS A 357 4.56 3.38 -9.14
N ALA A 358 5.12 2.18 -9.11
CA ALA A 358 5.94 1.66 -10.20
C ALA A 358 5.13 1.00 -11.33
N ARG A 359 3.82 0.84 -11.16
CA ARG A 359 2.96 0.10 -12.09
C ARG A 359 1.79 0.96 -12.53
N LEU A 360 1.56 1.06 -13.83
CA LEU A 360 0.42 1.75 -14.44
C LEU A 360 -0.92 1.35 -13.81
N ARG A 361 -1.12 0.03 -13.61
CA ARG A 361 -2.32 -0.54 -13.01
C ARG A 361 -2.69 0.06 -11.65
N ALA A 362 -1.71 0.56 -10.90
CA ALA A 362 -1.95 1.14 -9.58
C ALA A 362 -2.73 2.48 -9.63
N SER A 363 -2.76 3.17 -10.78
CA SER A 363 -3.58 4.37 -10.98
C SER A 363 -5.07 4.06 -10.88
N GLY A 364 -5.48 2.83 -11.22
CA GLY A 364 -6.88 2.40 -11.11
C GLY A 364 -7.47 2.53 -9.71
N ALA A 365 -6.64 2.49 -8.65
CA ALA A 365 -7.06 2.70 -7.28
C ALA A 365 -7.59 4.14 -7.00
N TYR A 366 -7.28 5.09 -7.91
CA TYR A 366 -7.74 6.49 -7.85
C TYR A 366 -8.72 6.82 -8.97
N LEU A 367 -8.40 6.40 -10.20
CA LEU A 367 -9.08 6.81 -11.44
C LEU A 367 -10.24 5.88 -11.85
N GLY A 368 -10.35 4.71 -11.22
CA GLY A 368 -11.28 3.67 -11.67
C GLY A 368 -10.73 2.80 -12.80
N ALA A 369 -11.56 1.86 -13.26
CA ALA A 369 -11.22 0.93 -14.33
C ALA A 369 -11.05 1.65 -15.68
N ILE A 370 -10.19 1.10 -16.54
CA ILE A 370 -10.11 1.52 -17.94
C ILE A 370 -11.46 1.18 -18.61
N ARG A 371 -12.15 2.17 -19.11
CA ARG A 371 -13.31 1.93 -19.98
C ARG A 371 -12.79 1.44 -21.32
N ARG A 372 -12.88 0.15 -21.58
CA ARG A 372 -12.71 -0.37 -22.93
C ARG A 372 -13.87 0.16 -23.75
N THR A 373 -13.58 0.96 -24.76
CA THR A 373 -14.54 1.17 -25.86
C THR A 373 -14.87 -0.23 -26.35
N SER A 374 -16.13 -0.62 -26.21
CA SER A 374 -16.62 -1.88 -26.77
C SER A 374 -16.64 -1.74 -28.29
N GLY A 375 -15.45 -1.80 -28.88
CA GLY A 375 -15.33 -2.20 -30.28
C GLY A 375 -15.86 -3.64 -30.31
N ARG A 376 -17.06 -3.79 -30.76
CA ARG A 376 -17.69 -5.05 -31.11
C ARG A 376 -16.78 -5.74 -32.13
N ARG A 377 -15.74 -6.44 -31.66
CA ARG A 377 -15.13 -7.46 -32.47
C ARG A 377 -16.22 -8.51 -32.59
N GLY A 378 -16.95 -8.45 -33.73
CA GLY A 378 -17.73 -9.56 -34.19
C GLY A 378 -16.83 -10.79 -34.13
N ARG A 379 -17.21 -11.73 -33.29
CA ARG A 379 -16.66 -13.08 -33.35
C ARG A 379 -16.94 -13.52 -34.78
N PRO A 380 -15.98 -13.97 -35.56
CA PRO A 380 -16.31 -14.63 -36.84
C PRO A 380 -17.29 -15.74 -36.49
N SER A 381 -18.45 -15.73 -37.12
CA SER A 381 -19.39 -16.83 -37.06
C SER A 381 -18.65 -18.06 -37.58
N ASP A 382 -18.49 -19.07 -36.73
CA ASP A 382 -18.05 -20.39 -37.18
C ASP A 382 -18.97 -20.86 -38.33
N PRO A 383 -18.42 -21.41 -39.44
CA PRO A 383 -19.25 -21.97 -40.51
C PRO A 383 -20.07 -23.13 -39.93
N PRO A 384 -21.29 -23.32 -40.45
CA PRO A 384 -22.17 -24.38 -39.99
C PRO A 384 -21.51 -25.73 -40.24
N THR A 385 -21.25 -26.47 -39.13
CA THR A 385 -20.85 -27.88 -39.20
C THR A 385 -21.99 -28.67 -39.80
N GLY A 386 -21.76 -29.17 -41.02
CA GLY A 386 -22.63 -30.14 -41.67
C GLY A 386 -22.70 -31.45 -40.87
N PRO A 387 -23.79 -32.25 -41.07
CA PRO A 387 -24.01 -33.46 -40.29
C PRO A 387 -22.92 -34.51 -40.58
N LYS A 388 -22.38 -35.11 -39.52
CA LYS A 388 -21.52 -36.29 -39.60
C LYS A 388 -22.34 -37.48 -40.14
N PRO A 389 -21.79 -38.29 -41.06
CA PRO A 389 -22.44 -39.55 -41.48
C PRO A 389 -22.42 -40.56 -40.32
N GLY A 390 -23.49 -41.29 -40.18
CA GLY A 390 -23.65 -42.34 -39.20
C GLY A 390 -22.73 -43.53 -39.47
N ASP A 391 -22.24 -44.14 -38.40
CA ASP A 391 -21.77 -45.52 -38.36
C ASP A 391 -22.85 -46.33 -37.66
N ASP A 392 -23.55 -47.13 -38.52
CA ASP A 392 -24.34 -48.28 -38.11
C ASP A 392 -23.38 -49.46 -37.86
N ASP A 393 -23.92 -50.40 -37.09
CA ASP A 393 -23.48 -51.80 -36.86
C ASP A 393 -22.45 -52.10 -35.75
N ALA A 394 -22.91 -52.68 -34.69
CA ALA A 394 -22.99 -54.12 -34.50
C ALA A 394 -23.42 -54.50 -33.08
N ALA A 395 -24.37 -55.41 -33.02
CA ALA A 395 -24.98 -55.97 -31.83
C ALA A 395 -24.11 -57.08 -31.17
N PRO A 396 -24.58 -57.70 -30.07
CA PRO A 396 -23.78 -58.16 -28.93
C PRO A 396 -23.36 -59.61 -29.03
N VAL A 397 -22.34 -60.02 -28.23
CA VAL A 397 -22.14 -61.43 -27.87
C VAL A 397 -21.86 -61.52 -26.37
N GLU A 398 -22.69 -62.36 -25.71
CA GLU A 398 -22.60 -62.90 -24.37
C GLU A 398 -21.27 -63.65 -24.10
N SER A 399 -20.78 -63.56 -22.94
CA SER A 399 -20.48 -64.60 -21.91
C SER A 399 -19.74 -64.00 -20.72
#